data_61e8dda4965ff057b5075d2f64f5bea9
#
_entry.id   61e8dda4965ff057b5075d2f64f5bea9
#
_cell.length_a   1.000
_cell.length_b   1.000
_cell.length_c   1.000
_cell.angle_alpha   90.00
_cell.angle_beta   90.00
_cell.angle_gamma   90.00
#
_symmetry.space_group_name_H-M   'P 1'
#
loop_
_entity.id
_entity.type
_entity.pdbx_description
1 polymer ?
#
loop_
_entity_poly.entity_id
_entity_poly.type
_entity_poly.pdbx_seq_one_letter_code
_entity_poly.pdbx_strand_id
1 'polypeptide(L)'
;HITDILNLPIINVSAIKHCNFSGVVDGINSSGGIAVPMLLEKLNVDVKKINCTPNGIFTHNPEPLKENLTELCDVVKKNKSNFGIAVDPDVDRLVFVDERGEMFGEEYTLVACSDYVLSKSPGSIVSNLSSSRALPDLAKQYGVNHFTSAVGEFHVVEKMKAVKAVIGGEGNGGVIYPKLHYGRDALVGIALFLSLLAEKKLSISALKNKYTNYVMRKTKINLSNGIRVDLILKKIAKKFENFNISELDGVKVDFEDSWIHLRKSNTEPIIRLYAEGKEMDHVDEIIKAVSYTHLTLPT
;
A
#
# COMPACT_ATOMS: atom_id res chain seq x y z
N HIS A 1 -18.63 -9.38 -10.24
CA HIS A 1 -17.62 -8.98 -9.26
C HIS A 1 -18.15 -7.93 -8.26
N ILE A 2 -18.63 -6.75 -8.73
CA ILE A 2 -19.18 -5.71 -7.81
C ILE A 2 -20.33 -6.26 -6.96
N THR A 3 -21.21 -7.06 -7.53
CA THR A 3 -22.31 -7.70 -6.79
C THR A 3 -21.78 -8.61 -5.69
N ASP A 4 -20.73 -9.38 -5.98
CA ASP A 4 -20.12 -10.29 -4.99
C ASP A 4 -19.48 -9.50 -3.85
N ILE A 5 -18.78 -8.40 -4.16
CA ILE A 5 -18.23 -7.47 -3.14
C ILE A 5 -19.33 -6.94 -2.22
N LEU A 6 -20.42 -6.43 -2.81
CA LEU A 6 -21.52 -5.83 -2.04
C LEU A 6 -22.29 -6.86 -1.20
N ASN A 7 -22.25 -8.14 -1.57
CA ASN A 7 -22.86 -9.24 -0.84
C ASN A 7 -21.96 -9.82 0.26
N LEU A 8 -20.69 -9.40 0.36
CA LEU A 8 -19.81 -9.83 1.45
C LEU A 8 -20.39 -9.38 2.79
N PRO A 9 -20.57 -10.27 3.78
CA PRO A 9 -21.17 -9.91 5.07
C PRO A 9 -20.42 -8.83 5.85
N ILE A 10 -19.13 -8.63 5.51
CA ILE A 10 -18.29 -7.61 6.14
C ILE A 10 -18.56 -6.20 5.59
N ILE A 11 -19.07 -6.08 4.37
CA ILE A 11 -19.30 -4.77 3.74
C ILE A 11 -20.60 -4.17 4.25
N ASN A 12 -20.50 -3.04 4.92
CA ASN A 12 -21.64 -2.35 5.50
C ASN A 12 -22.26 -1.34 4.51
N VAL A 13 -22.91 -1.89 3.47
CA VAL A 13 -23.54 -1.10 2.41
C VAL A 13 -24.52 -0.07 2.98
N SER A 14 -25.31 -0.46 4.01
CA SER A 14 -26.28 0.45 4.62
C SER A 14 -25.60 1.64 5.29
N ALA A 15 -24.56 1.41 6.08
CA ALA A 15 -23.83 2.48 6.76
C ALA A 15 -23.19 3.44 5.72
N ILE A 16 -22.54 2.90 4.67
CA ILE A 16 -21.94 3.72 3.61
C ILE A 16 -23.00 4.62 2.96
N LYS A 17 -24.14 4.06 2.57
CA LYS A 17 -25.22 4.82 1.93
C LYS A 17 -25.77 5.96 2.81
N HIS A 18 -25.82 5.76 4.10
CA HIS A 18 -26.30 6.79 5.05
C HIS A 18 -25.29 7.93 5.29
N CYS A 19 -24.02 7.73 4.95
CA CYS A 19 -23.01 8.79 5.11
C CYS A 19 -23.11 9.89 4.04
N ASN A 20 -23.81 9.65 2.92
CA ASN A 20 -23.90 10.58 1.79
C ASN A 20 -22.52 11.09 1.36
N PHE A 21 -21.57 10.18 1.20
CA PHE A 21 -20.21 10.54 0.81
C PHE A 21 -20.16 11.17 -0.58
N SER A 22 -19.23 12.11 -0.74
CA SER A 22 -18.80 12.63 -2.05
C SER A 22 -17.34 12.27 -2.28
N GLY A 23 -17.01 11.80 -3.48
CA GLY A 23 -15.66 11.38 -3.84
C GLY A 23 -15.22 11.84 -5.23
N VAL A 24 -13.91 11.97 -5.42
CA VAL A 24 -13.30 12.17 -6.74
C VAL A 24 -12.58 10.88 -7.12
N VAL A 25 -12.77 10.41 -8.36
CA VAL A 25 -12.13 9.19 -8.88
C VAL A 25 -11.19 9.56 -10.01
N ASP A 26 -9.94 9.14 -9.90
CA ASP A 26 -8.96 9.10 -10.97
C ASP A 26 -8.78 7.66 -11.44
N GLY A 27 -9.26 7.36 -12.64
CA GLY A 27 -9.23 6.04 -13.27
C GLY A 27 -8.08 5.87 -14.27
N ILE A 28 -7.13 6.83 -14.34
CA ILE A 28 -5.98 6.81 -15.26
C ILE A 28 -6.33 6.50 -16.72
N ASN A 29 -7.54 6.86 -17.14
CA ASN A 29 -8.09 6.53 -18.47
C ASN A 29 -8.02 5.04 -18.82
N SER A 30 -8.21 4.18 -17.82
CA SER A 30 -8.23 2.72 -17.94
C SER A 30 -9.51 2.12 -17.32
N SER A 31 -9.49 0.82 -17.05
CA SER A 31 -10.65 0.05 -16.54
C SER A 31 -11.20 0.60 -15.21
N GLY A 32 -10.36 1.22 -14.40
CA GLY A 32 -10.74 1.90 -13.16
C GLY A 32 -11.73 3.04 -13.35
N GLY A 33 -11.67 3.74 -14.51
CA GLY A 33 -12.62 4.80 -14.85
C GLY A 33 -14.05 4.33 -15.05
N ILE A 34 -14.26 3.02 -15.24
CA ILE A 34 -15.58 2.37 -15.30
C ILE A 34 -15.90 1.69 -13.96
N ALA A 35 -15.03 0.80 -13.52
CA ALA A 35 -15.31 -0.11 -12.41
C ALA A 35 -15.50 0.62 -11.07
N VAL A 36 -14.63 1.60 -10.76
CA VAL A 36 -14.71 2.34 -9.49
C VAL A 36 -15.98 3.19 -9.39
N PRO A 37 -16.33 4.03 -10.40
CA PRO A 37 -17.61 4.74 -10.38
C PRO A 37 -18.82 3.82 -10.27
N MET A 38 -18.85 2.68 -10.97
CA MET A 38 -19.95 1.71 -10.87
C MET A 38 -20.13 1.16 -9.46
N LEU A 39 -19.04 0.87 -8.74
CA LEU A 39 -19.09 0.44 -7.34
C LEU A 39 -19.64 1.56 -6.45
N LEU A 40 -19.10 2.77 -6.60
CA LEU A 40 -19.45 3.92 -5.77
C LEU A 40 -20.90 4.37 -5.97
N GLU A 41 -21.41 4.34 -7.20
CA GLU A 41 -22.82 4.62 -7.52
C GLU A 41 -23.78 3.64 -6.79
N LYS A 42 -23.42 2.33 -6.74
CA LYS A 42 -24.19 1.34 -5.96
C LYS A 42 -24.13 1.57 -4.46
N LEU A 43 -23.09 2.23 -3.98
CA LEU A 43 -22.92 2.64 -2.58
C LEU A 43 -23.52 4.03 -2.27
N ASN A 44 -24.22 4.65 -3.23
CA ASN A 44 -24.84 5.99 -3.11
C ASN A 44 -23.81 7.09 -2.77
N VAL A 45 -22.62 7.00 -3.35
CA VAL A 45 -21.57 8.02 -3.26
C VAL A 45 -21.72 8.98 -4.43
N ASP A 46 -21.73 10.30 -4.18
CA ASP A 46 -21.66 11.32 -5.22
C ASP A 46 -20.25 11.34 -5.82
N VAL A 47 -20.11 11.03 -7.13
CA VAL A 47 -18.83 10.76 -7.77
C VAL A 47 -18.50 11.81 -8.81
N LYS A 48 -17.41 12.55 -8.58
CA LYS A 48 -16.76 13.33 -9.63
C LYS A 48 -15.65 12.50 -10.29
N LYS A 49 -15.68 12.41 -11.62
CA LYS A 49 -14.76 11.60 -12.43
C LYS A 49 -13.68 12.52 -13.04
N ILE A 50 -12.40 12.15 -12.90
CA ILE A 50 -11.27 12.68 -13.65
C ILE A 50 -10.50 11.52 -14.27
N ASN A 51 -9.95 11.70 -15.46
CA ASN A 51 -9.20 10.63 -16.15
C ASN A 51 -9.96 9.28 -16.21
N CYS A 52 -11.26 9.32 -16.47
CA CYS A 52 -12.14 8.15 -16.49
C CYS A 52 -12.65 7.77 -17.89
N THR A 53 -11.99 8.23 -18.95
CA THR A 53 -12.29 7.82 -20.32
C THR A 53 -11.40 6.62 -20.68
N PRO A 54 -11.92 5.39 -20.81
CA PRO A 54 -11.07 4.18 -20.91
C PRO A 54 -10.51 4.00 -22.33
N ASN A 55 -9.67 4.95 -22.75
CA ASN A 55 -9.02 4.96 -24.06
C ASN A 55 -7.57 4.44 -24.02
N GLY A 56 -7.05 4.12 -22.83
CA GLY A 56 -5.68 3.64 -22.63
C GLY A 56 -4.59 4.71 -22.79
N ILE A 57 -4.98 5.99 -22.96
CA ILE A 57 -4.04 7.12 -23.02
C ILE A 57 -3.91 7.69 -21.60
N PHE A 58 -2.87 7.28 -20.90
CA PHE A 58 -2.63 7.70 -19.53
C PHE A 58 -2.25 9.18 -19.46
N THR A 59 -2.91 9.94 -18.59
CA THR A 59 -2.70 11.39 -18.43
C THR A 59 -1.50 11.71 -17.54
N HIS A 60 -1.09 10.77 -16.72
CA HIS A 60 0.11 10.83 -15.87
C HIS A 60 0.73 9.45 -15.75
N ASN A 61 1.86 9.32 -15.04
CA ASN A 61 2.44 8.02 -14.73
C ASN A 61 1.41 7.17 -13.97
N PRO A 62 1.15 5.92 -14.40
CA PRO A 62 0.10 5.08 -13.83
C PRO A 62 0.36 4.61 -12.39
N GLU A 63 1.58 4.79 -11.85
CA GLU A 63 1.83 4.51 -10.44
C GLU A 63 1.12 5.55 -9.56
N PRO A 64 0.25 5.14 -8.61
CA PRO A 64 -0.53 6.06 -7.79
C PRO A 64 0.30 6.66 -6.65
N LEU A 65 1.35 7.40 -6.99
CA LEU A 65 2.25 8.12 -6.11
C LEU A 65 1.88 9.61 -6.03
N LYS A 66 2.29 10.28 -4.97
CA LYS A 66 1.95 11.68 -4.70
C LYS A 66 2.27 12.62 -5.88
N GLU A 67 3.43 12.46 -6.49
CA GLU A 67 3.87 13.28 -7.62
C GLU A 67 3.00 13.14 -8.87
N ASN A 68 2.29 12.02 -9.01
CA ASN A 68 1.43 11.72 -10.15
C ASN A 68 -0.04 12.13 -9.92
N LEU A 69 -0.44 12.40 -8.66
CA LEU A 69 -1.83 12.60 -8.25
C LEU A 69 -2.15 14.03 -7.81
N THR A 70 -1.37 15.02 -8.26
CA THR A 70 -1.57 16.44 -7.90
C THR A 70 -2.94 16.95 -8.34
N GLU A 71 -3.41 16.60 -9.54
CA GLU A 71 -4.74 16.96 -10.04
C GLU A 71 -5.83 16.40 -9.13
N LEU A 72 -5.75 15.12 -8.75
CA LEU A 72 -6.71 14.50 -7.84
C LEU A 72 -6.79 15.24 -6.51
N CYS A 73 -5.63 15.53 -5.90
CA CYS A 73 -5.51 16.28 -4.64
C CYS A 73 -6.19 17.65 -4.72
N ASP A 74 -5.91 18.41 -5.79
CA ASP A 74 -6.47 19.73 -6.02
C ASP A 74 -7.99 19.69 -6.24
N VAL A 75 -8.47 18.72 -7.02
CA VAL A 75 -9.90 18.56 -7.29
C VAL A 75 -10.67 18.16 -6.04
N VAL A 76 -10.14 17.25 -5.20
CA VAL A 76 -10.74 16.90 -3.89
C VAL A 76 -10.90 18.14 -3.02
N LYS A 77 -9.83 18.90 -2.84
CA LYS A 77 -9.82 20.13 -2.04
C LYS A 77 -10.77 21.18 -2.56
N LYS A 78 -10.74 21.45 -3.88
CA LYS A 78 -11.59 22.45 -4.54
C LYS A 78 -13.08 22.14 -4.42
N ASN A 79 -13.45 20.85 -4.55
CA ASN A 79 -14.86 20.44 -4.46
C ASN A 79 -15.30 20.15 -3.03
N LYS A 80 -14.40 20.21 -2.04
CA LYS A 80 -14.67 19.82 -0.65
C LYS A 80 -15.24 18.41 -0.55
N SER A 81 -14.73 17.50 -1.39
CA SER A 81 -15.14 16.09 -1.39
C SER A 81 -14.63 15.39 -0.12
N ASN A 82 -15.33 14.37 0.34
CA ASN A 82 -14.91 13.61 1.52
C ASN A 82 -13.62 12.83 1.26
N PHE A 83 -13.36 12.46 -0.01
CA PHE A 83 -12.15 11.73 -0.39
C PHE A 83 -11.85 11.80 -1.90
N GLY A 84 -10.61 11.44 -2.23
CA GLY A 84 -10.18 11.05 -3.56
C GLY A 84 -9.80 9.59 -3.60
N ILE A 85 -9.99 8.94 -4.75
CA ILE A 85 -9.56 7.58 -5.05
C ILE A 85 -8.76 7.60 -6.33
N ALA A 86 -7.56 7.00 -6.31
CA ALA A 86 -6.81 6.66 -7.49
C ALA A 86 -6.55 5.15 -7.53
N VAL A 87 -6.62 4.58 -8.73
CA VAL A 87 -6.27 3.19 -9.01
C VAL A 87 -5.30 3.13 -10.19
N ASP A 88 -4.55 2.06 -10.28
CA ASP A 88 -3.71 1.79 -11.45
C ASP A 88 -4.50 1.17 -12.62
N PRO A 89 -3.89 0.93 -13.78
CA PRO A 89 -4.62 0.55 -14.99
C PRO A 89 -5.42 -0.74 -14.91
N ASP A 90 -4.97 -1.73 -14.14
CA ASP A 90 -5.61 -3.04 -13.94
C ASP A 90 -6.41 -3.16 -12.64
N VAL A 91 -6.53 -2.02 -11.89
CA VAL A 91 -7.38 -1.88 -10.69
C VAL A 91 -6.97 -2.83 -9.57
N ASP A 92 -5.67 -3.08 -9.44
CA ASP A 92 -5.13 -3.91 -8.38
C ASP A 92 -4.44 -3.11 -7.26
N ARG A 93 -4.12 -1.83 -7.48
CA ARG A 93 -3.57 -0.90 -6.49
C ARG A 93 -4.54 0.25 -6.23
N LEU A 94 -4.63 0.65 -4.97
CA LEU A 94 -5.57 1.61 -4.46
C LEU A 94 -4.91 2.62 -3.55
N VAL A 95 -5.16 3.89 -3.80
CA VAL A 95 -4.71 4.99 -2.95
C VAL A 95 -5.87 5.93 -2.67
N PHE A 96 -5.91 6.45 -1.44
CA PHE A 96 -6.86 7.48 -1.03
C PHE A 96 -6.20 8.83 -0.84
N VAL A 97 -6.98 9.88 -1.13
CA VAL A 97 -6.69 11.28 -0.79
C VAL A 97 -7.72 11.73 0.23
N ASP A 98 -7.28 12.41 1.28
CA ASP A 98 -8.16 12.89 2.34
C ASP A 98 -8.94 14.16 1.93
N GLU A 99 -9.90 14.55 2.74
CA GLU A 99 -10.77 15.73 2.53
C GLU A 99 -10.03 17.06 2.43
N ARG A 100 -8.73 17.10 2.79
CA ARG A 100 -7.87 18.29 2.69
C ARG A 100 -7.04 18.30 1.39
N GLY A 101 -7.15 17.23 0.58
CA GLY A 101 -6.33 17.01 -0.60
C GLY A 101 -4.94 16.45 -0.30
N GLU A 102 -4.75 15.82 0.88
CA GLU A 102 -3.49 15.19 1.24
C GLU A 102 -3.55 13.68 1.03
N MET A 103 -2.42 13.09 0.63
CA MET A 103 -2.33 11.65 0.43
C MET A 103 -2.51 10.88 1.74
N PHE A 104 -3.41 9.90 1.75
CA PHE A 104 -3.50 8.94 2.85
C PHE A 104 -2.24 8.05 2.90
N GLY A 105 -1.67 7.77 1.74
CA GLY A 105 -0.47 6.97 1.50
C GLY A 105 -0.80 5.53 1.11
N GLU A 106 -0.13 5.04 0.08
CA GLU A 106 -0.37 3.71 -0.49
C GLU A 106 -0.16 2.59 0.53
N GLU A 107 0.84 2.73 1.40
CA GLU A 107 1.15 1.77 2.47
C GLU A 107 -0.02 1.63 3.47
N TYR A 108 -0.72 2.73 3.75
CA TYR A 108 -1.79 2.77 4.75
C TYR A 108 -3.14 2.27 4.23
N THR A 109 -3.29 2.08 2.93
CA THR A 109 -4.49 1.44 2.37
C THR A 109 -4.67 0.03 2.95
N LEU A 110 -3.61 -0.78 2.93
CA LEU A 110 -3.65 -2.12 3.51
C LEU A 110 -3.83 -2.08 5.04
N VAL A 111 -3.21 -1.11 5.73
CA VAL A 111 -3.34 -0.93 7.19
C VAL A 111 -4.79 -0.67 7.57
N ALA A 112 -5.46 0.28 6.90
CA ALA A 112 -6.85 0.64 7.17
C ALA A 112 -7.84 -0.50 6.84
N CYS A 113 -7.65 -1.18 5.70
CA CYS A 113 -8.44 -2.34 5.35
C CYS A 113 -8.25 -3.48 6.37
N SER A 114 -7.01 -3.68 6.86
CA SER A 114 -6.70 -4.68 7.88
C SER A 114 -7.31 -4.32 9.23
N ASP A 115 -7.30 -3.04 9.64
CA ASP A 115 -7.96 -2.57 10.86
C ASP A 115 -9.46 -2.91 10.84
N TYR A 116 -10.11 -2.65 9.70
CA TYR A 116 -11.52 -3.00 9.55
C TYR A 116 -11.77 -4.50 9.63
N VAL A 117 -11.02 -5.30 8.88
CA VAL A 117 -11.19 -6.76 8.87
C VAL A 117 -10.91 -7.36 10.24
N LEU A 118 -9.82 -6.96 10.91
CA LEU A 118 -9.46 -7.45 12.24
C LEU A 118 -10.49 -7.07 13.30
N SER A 119 -11.13 -5.89 13.19
CA SER A 119 -12.21 -5.48 14.09
C SER A 119 -13.44 -6.38 14.02
N LYS A 120 -13.65 -7.10 12.90
CA LYS A 120 -14.78 -8.00 12.66
C LYS A 120 -14.40 -9.48 12.80
N SER A 121 -13.19 -9.83 12.41
CA SER A 121 -12.72 -11.22 12.36
C SER A 121 -11.21 -11.24 12.64
N PRO A 122 -10.80 -11.25 13.93
CA PRO A 122 -9.38 -11.35 14.28
C PRO A 122 -8.75 -12.60 13.70
N GLY A 123 -7.53 -12.46 13.17
CA GLY A 123 -6.79 -13.56 12.55
C GLY A 123 -5.44 -13.10 12.01
N SER A 124 -4.65 -14.03 11.51
CA SER A 124 -3.34 -13.72 10.93
C SER A 124 -3.46 -12.79 9.73
N ILE A 125 -2.50 -11.89 9.59
CA ILE A 125 -2.38 -11.00 8.42
C ILE A 125 -1.03 -11.19 7.74
N VAL A 126 -0.95 -10.88 6.44
CA VAL A 126 0.25 -11.06 5.63
C VAL A 126 0.57 -9.82 4.81
N SER A 127 1.83 -9.41 4.78
CA SER A 127 2.33 -8.45 3.78
C SER A 127 3.68 -8.88 3.21
N ASN A 128 4.13 -8.21 2.16
CA ASN A 128 5.49 -8.41 1.71
C ASN A 128 6.52 -7.72 2.64
N LEU A 129 7.81 -8.07 2.50
CA LEU A 129 8.91 -7.53 3.31
C LEU A 129 9.09 -6.01 3.21
N SER A 130 8.66 -5.40 2.08
CA SER A 130 8.81 -3.96 1.84
C SER A 130 7.63 -3.11 2.33
N SER A 131 6.63 -3.72 2.98
CA SER A 131 5.46 -3.00 3.51
C SER A 131 5.77 -2.31 4.83
N SER A 132 4.97 -1.28 5.14
CA SER A 132 5.12 -0.45 6.33
C SER A 132 5.02 -1.21 7.66
N ARG A 133 5.79 -0.78 8.65
CA ARG A 133 5.71 -1.22 10.06
C ARG A 133 4.35 -0.93 10.70
N ALA A 134 3.58 0.00 10.16
CA ALA A 134 2.24 0.27 10.66
C ALA A 134 1.34 -0.98 10.67
N LEU A 135 1.60 -1.95 9.76
CA LEU A 135 0.83 -3.19 9.71
C LEU A 135 1.16 -4.18 10.86
N PRO A 136 2.44 -4.52 11.15
CA PRO A 136 2.77 -5.29 12.34
C PRO A 136 2.40 -4.58 13.65
N ASP A 137 2.47 -3.25 13.72
CA ASP A 137 1.99 -2.49 14.90
C ASP A 137 0.48 -2.71 15.11
N LEU A 138 -0.30 -2.64 14.03
CA LEU A 138 -1.72 -2.94 14.06
C LEU A 138 -1.99 -4.38 14.51
N ALA A 139 -1.26 -5.35 13.97
CA ALA A 139 -1.38 -6.76 14.38
C ALA A 139 -1.15 -6.94 15.87
N LYS A 140 -0.13 -6.26 16.42
CA LYS A 140 0.17 -6.26 17.85
C LYS A 140 -0.97 -5.68 18.68
N GLN A 141 -1.61 -4.58 18.23
CA GLN A 141 -2.77 -3.99 18.91
C GLN A 141 -3.95 -4.95 18.98
N TYR A 142 -4.17 -5.76 17.93
CA TYR A 142 -5.22 -6.78 17.89
C TYR A 142 -4.83 -8.12 18.54
N GLY A 143 -3.58 -8.27 18.99
CA GLY A 143 -3.08 -9.53 19.55
C GLY A 143 -3.03 -10.68 18.54
N VAL A 144 -2.81 -10.38 17.25
CA VAL A 144 -2.76 -11.35 16.16
C VAL A 144 -1.37 -11.42 15.52
N ASN A 145 -1.12 -12.49 14.76
CA ASN A 145 0.17 -12.65 14.07
C ASN A 145 0.20 -11.88 12.75
N HIS A 146 1.31 -11.17 12.52
CA HIS A 146 1.71 -10.66 11.21
C HIS A 146 2.81 -11.54 10.64
N PHE A 147 2.65 -11.95 9.37
CA PHE A 147 3.66 -12.71 8.64
C PHE A 147 4.13 -11.94 7.41
N THR A 148 5.40 -12.10 7.07
CA THR A 148 5.99 -11.51 5.86
C THR A 148 6.26 -12.55 4.79
N SER A 149 6.23 -12.11 3.53
CA SER A 149 6.64 -12.87 2.36
C SER A 149 7.69 -12.12 1.56
N ALA A 150 8.31 -12.79 0.59
CA ALA A 150 9.03 -12.10 -0.48
C ALA A 150 8.09 -11.11 -1.21
N VAL A 151 8.66 -10.12 -1.89
CA VAL A 151 7.91 -9.14 -2.68
C VAL A 151 7.30 -9.81 -3.90
N GLY A 152 6.04 -9.47 -4.17
CA GLY A 152 5.23 -9.98 -5.27
C GLY A 152 3.99 -10.72 -4.80
N GLU A 153 2.88 -10.44 -5.47
CA GLU A 153 1.55 -10.96 -5.13
C GLU A 153 1.53 -12.48 -4.93
N PHE A 154 2.18 -13.22 -5.83
CA PHE A 154 2.27 -14.68 -5.74
C PHE A 154 2.78 -15.15 -4.37
N HIS A 155 3.87 -14.56 -3.87
CA HIS A 155 4.46 -14.92 -2.59
C HIS A 155 3.57 -14.54 -1.41
N VAL A 156 2.89 -13.39 -1.50
CA VAL A 156 1.90 -12.97 -0.50
C VAL A 156 0.76 -13.97 -0.42
N VAL A 157 0.18 -14.35 -1.57
CA VAL A 157 -0.93 -15.31 -1.67
C VAL A 157 -0.55 -16.67 -1.11
N GLU A 158 0.59 -17.22 -1.48
CA GLU A 158 1.06 -18.50 -0.96
C GLU A 158 1.25 -18.45 0.56
N LYS A 159 1.81 -17.37 1.08
CA LYS A 159 1.95 -17.17 2.53
C LYS A 159 0.59 -17.05 3.21
N MET A 160 -0.35 -16.30 2.62
CA MET A 160 -1.72 -16.15 3.14
C MET A 160 -2.43 -17.50 3.25
N LYS A 161 -2.33 -18.34 2.22
CA LYS A 161 -2.91 -19.70 2.24
C LYS A 161 -2.28 -20.56 3.34
N ALA A 162 -0.95 -20.55 3.45
CA ALA A 162 -0.20 -21.36 4.41
C ALA A 162 -0.57 -21.01 5.87
N VAL A 163 -0.78 -19.71 6.18
CA VAL A 163 -1.10 -19.27 7.55
C VAL A 163 -2.59 -18.99 7.77
N LYS A 164 -3.44 -19.26 6.76
CA LYS A 164 -4.88 -18.98 6.76
C LYS A 164 -5.19 -17.53 7.15
N ALA A 165 -4.48 -16.60 6.51
CA ALA A 165 -4.62 -15.18 6.79
C ALA A 165 -6.03 -14.68 6.45
N VAL A 166 -6.56 -13.75 7.26
CA VAL A 166 -7.88 -13.14 7.05
C VAL A 166 -7.84 -11.96 6.08
N ILE A 167 -6.68 -11.35 5.92
CA ILE A 167 -6.39 -10.29 4.94
C ILE A 167 -4.89 -10.26 4.68
N GLY A 168 -4.48 -9.79 3.52
CA GLY A 168 -3.08 -9.53 3.19
C GLY A 168 -2.97 -8.57 2.02
N GLY A 169 -1.73 -8.35 1.58
CA GLY A 169 -1.47 -7.47 0.45
C GLY A 169 -0.04 -6.97 0.39
N GLU A 170 0.13 -5.90 -0.35
CA GLU A 170 1.42 -5.23 -0.54
C GLU A 170 1.32 -3.74 -0.20
N GLY A 171 2.41 -3.15 0.29
CA GLY A 171 2.48 -1.74 0.66
C GLY A 171 2.42 -0.74 -0.51
N ASN A 172 2.05 -1.20 -1.69
CA ASN A 172 1.83 -0.39 -2.89
C ASN A 172 0.33 -0.10 -3.15
N GLY A 173 -0.52 -0.29 -2.15
CA GLY A 173 -1.97 -0.15 -2.26
C GLY A 173 -2.71 -1.44 -2.63
N GLY A 174 -2.00 -2.57 -2.77
CA GLY A 174 -2.61 -3.86 -3.10
C GLY A 174 -3.25 -4.53 -1.90
N VAL A 175 -4.56 -4.77 -1.95
CA VAL A 175 -5.34 -5.44 -0.90
C VAL A 175 -5.83 -6.80 -1.40
N ILE A 176 -5.63 -7.86 -0.61
CA ILE A 176 -6.12 -9.21 -0.90
C ILE A 176 -7.07 -9.65 0.22
N TYR A 177 -8.33 -9.88 -0.13
CA TYR A 177 -9.34 -10.36 0.81
C TYR A 177 -9.80 -11.79 0.46
N PRO A 178 -9.32 -12.83 1.17
CA PRO A 178 -9.48 -14.24 0.77
C PRO A 178 -10.92 -14.72 0.71
N LYS A 179 -11.86 -14.08 1.44
CA LYS A 179 -13.29 -14.43 1.37
C LYS A 179 -13.93 -14.01 0.04
N LEU A 180 -13.29 -13.15 -0.75
CA LEU A 180 -13.67 -12.84 -2.11
C LEU A 180 -12.83 -13.69 -3.09
N HIS A 181 -11.54 -13.45 -3.12
CA HIS A 181 -10.55 -14.21 -3.90
C HIS A 181 -9.11 -13.95 -3.44
N TYR A 182 -8.15 -14.73 -3.95
CA TYR A 182 -6.73 -14.58 -3.72
C TYR A 182 -6.07 -13.80 -4.87
N GLY A 183 -6.30 -12.50 -4.91
CA GLY A 183 -5.68 -11.54 -5.84
C GLY A 183 -5.83 -10.14 -5.29
N ARG A 184 -4.91 -9.24 -5.64
CA ARG A 184 -5.04 -7.82 -5.28
C ARG A 184 -6.26 -7.24 -5.98
N ASP A 185 -7.03 -6.44 -5.26
CA ASP A 185 -8.32 -5.92 -5.73
C ASP A 185 -8.64 -4.58 -5.08
N ALA A 186 -8.54 -3.52 -5.88
CA ALA A 186 -8.85 -2.18 -5.43
C ALA A 186 -10.35 -2.01 -5.09
N LEU A 187 -11.26 -2.72 -5.76
CA LEU A 187 -12.70 -2.54 -5.53
C LEU A 187 -13.10 -3.08 -4.15
N VAL A 188 -12.61 -4.25 -3.74
CA VAL A 188 -12.85 -4.75 -2.38
C VAL A 188 -12.16 -3.86 -1.35
N GLY A 189 -10.96 -3.36 -1.66
CA GLY A 189 -10.25 -2.39 -0.82
C GLY A 189 -11.08 -1.13 -0.58
N ILE A 190 -11.70 -0.55 -1.63
CA ILE A 190 -12.60 0.60 -1.52
C ILE A 190 -13.79 0.28 -0.60
N ALA A 191 -14.45 -0.85 -0.81
CA ALA A 191 -15.63 -1.22 -0.03
C ALA A 191 -15.30 -1.45 1.45
N LEU A 192 -14.16 -2.09 1.78
CA LEU A 192 -13.67 -2.27 3.15
C LEU A 192 -13.35 -0.92 3.81
N PHE A 193 -12.62 -0.06 3.11
CA PHE A 193 -12.21 1.25 3.60
C PHE A 193 -13.41 2.17 3.86
N LEU A 194 -14.37 2.24 2.93
CA LEU A 194 -15.58 3.03 3.11
C LEU A 194 -16.48 2.47 4.24
N SER A 195 -16.52 1.15 4.42
CA SER A 195 -17.21 0.54 5.56
C SER A 195 -16.57 0.96 6.89
N LEU A 196 -15.23 1.00 6.96
CA LEU A 196 -14.50 1.49 8.14
C LEU A 196 -14.85 2.95 8.46
N LEU A 197 -14.78 3.84 7.46
CA LEU A 197 -15.11 5.26 7.64
C LEU A 197 -16.55 5.44 8.10
N ALA A 198 -17.50 4.75 7.48
CA ALA A 198 -18.92 4.86 7.79
C ALA A 198 -19.24 4.41 9.21
N GLU A 199 -18.69 3.27 9.65
CA GLU A 199 -18.94 2.76 11.00
C GLU A 199 -18.24 3.57 12.10
N LYS A 200 -17.01 4.02 11.83
CA LYS A 200 -16.25 4.83 12.78
C LYS A 200 -16.68 6.30 12.79
N LYS A 201 -17.43 6.74 11.77
CA LYS A 201 -17.84 8.15 11.55
C LYS A 201 -16.64 9.09 11.57
N LEU A 202 -15.59 8.72 10.85
CA LEU A 202 -14.33 9.47 10.74
C LEU A 202 -14.13 10.01 9.34
N SER A 203 -13.44 11.16 9.24
CA SER A 203 -12.81 11.56 8.00
C SER A 203 -11.52 10.74 7.76
N ILE A 204 -10.99 10.78 6.53
CA ILE A 204 -9.75 10.07 6.19
C ILE A 204 -8.58 10.63 7.00
N SER A 205 -8.48 11.96 7.15
CA SER A 205 -7.42 12.57 7.95
C SER A 205 -7.48 12.17 9.42
N ALA A 206 -8.69 12.11 9.99
CA ALA A 206 -8.89 11.65 11.36
C ALA A 206 -8.56 10.16 11.54
N LEU A 207 -8.85 9.33 10.52
CA LEU A 207 -8.45 7.93 10.51
C LEU A 207 -6.92 7.79 10.45
N LYS A 208 -6.23 8.56 9.59
CA LYS A 208 -4.77 8.54 9.46
C LYS A 208 -4.07 8.80 10.79
N ASN A 209 -4.58 9.75 11.56
CA ASN A 209 -4.02 10.13 12.86
C ASN A 209 -4.14 9.03 13.94
N LYS A 210 -4.88 7.95 13.68
CA LYS A 210 -4.97 6.79 14.61
C LYS A 210 -3.84 5.80 14.43
N TYR A 211 -3.17 5.83 13.30
CA TYR A 211 -2.06 4.93 13.00
C TYR A 211 -0.72 5.61 13.32
N THR A 212 0.26 4.81 13.71
CA THR A 212 1.63 5.31 13.85
C THR A 212 2.07 5.88 12.51
N ASN A 213 2.54 7.12 12.51
CA ASN A 213 3.03 7.76 11.31
C ASN A 213 4.47 7.32 11.03
N TYR A 214 4.66 6.63 9.92
CA TYR A 214 5.96 6.30 9.36
C TYR A 214 6.16 7.04 8.05
N VAL A 215 7.41 7.37 7.77
CA VAL A 215 7.87 7.94 6.50
C VAL A 215 8.76 6.96 5.78
N MET A 216 8.56 6.81 4.48
CA MET A 216 9.29 5.84 3.67
C MET A 216 9.98 6.54 2.50
N ARG A 217 11.23 6.12 2.23
CA ARG A 217 11.95 6.48 1.02
C ARG A 217 12.15 5.24 0.15
N LYS A 218 11.64 5.32 -1.08
CA LYS A 218 11.83 4.31 -2.12
C LYS A 218 12.83 4.87 -3.13
N THR A 219 13.98 4.21 -3.29
CA THR A 219 15.02 4.64 -4.22
C THR A 219 15.61 3.45 -4.97
N LYS A 220 16.45 3.72 -5.97
CA LYS A 220 17.12 2.70 -6.77
C LYS A 220 18.59 3.05 -6.95
N ILE A 221 19.40 2.01 -7.06
CA ILE A 221 20.84 2.11 -7.32
C ILE A 221 21.09 1.43 -8.64
N ASN A 222 21.58 2.21 -9.62
CA ASN A 222 21.94 1.69 -10.92
C ASN A 222 23.22 0.83 -10.82
N LEU A 223 23.21 -0.31 -11.47
CA LEU A 223 24.34 -1.24 -11.45
C LEU A 223 25.19 -1.02 -12.70
N SER A 224 26.50 -0.86 -12.51
CA SER A 224 27.46 -0.93 -13.60
C SER A 224 27.64 -2.40 -14.05
N ASN A 225 28.01 -2.60 -15.32
CA ASN A 225 28.28 -3.94 -15.84
C ASN A 225 29.34 -4.67 -15.00
N GLY A 226 29.06 -5.94 -14.70
CA GLY A 226 29.98 -6.79 -13.93
C GLY A 226 29.81 -6.77 -12.41
N ILE A 227 28.93 -5.94 -11.87
CA ILE A 227 28.67 -5.92 -10.41
C ILE A 227 27.90 -7.17 -9.97
N ARG A 228 28.45 -7.89 -9.02
CA ARG A 228 27.81 -9.06 -8.39
C ARG A 228 26.94 -8.64 -7.22
N VAL A 229 25.66 -8.42 -7.48
CA VAL A 229 24.67 -7.99 -6.48
C VAL A 229 24.66 -8.91 -5.25
N ASP A 230 24.69 -10.21 -5.46
CA ASP A 230 24.67 -11.19 -4.36
C ASP A 230 25.83 -11.00 -3.37
N LEU A 231 27.02 -10.59 -3.86
CA LEU A 231 28.16 -10.31 -2.96
C LEU A 231 27.95 -9.02 -2.17
N ILE A 232 27.30 -8.02 -2.75
CA ILE A 232 26.94 -6.77 -2.06
C ILE A 232 25.95 -7.08 -0.95
N LEU A 233 24.86 -7.79 -1.26
CA LEU A 233 23.85 -8.16 -0.28
C LEU A 233 24.43 -8.98 0.87
N LYS A 234 25.29 -9.97 0.59
CA LYS A 234 26.00 -10.74 1.62
C LYS A 234 26.90 -9.88 2.51
N LYS A 235 27.61 -8.89 1.95
CA LYS A 235 28.42 -7.96 2.74
C LYS A 235 27.55 -7.10 3.67
N ILE A 236 26.40 -6.64 3.17
CA ILE A 236 25.44 -5.87 3.98
C ILE A 236 24.88 -6.74 5.11
N ALA A 237 24.43 -7.96 4.82
CA ALA A 237 23.94 -8.89 5.82
C ALA A 237 25.00 -9.11 6.92
N LYS A 238 26.27 -9.36 6.54
CA LYS A 238 27.36 -9.53 7.50
C LYS A 238 27.62 -8.27 8.34
N LYS A 239 27.57 -7.08 7.73
CA LYS A 239 27.79 -5.82 8.47
C LYS A 239 26.74 -5.58 9.56
N PHE A 240 25.52 -5.99 9.31
CA PHE A 240 24.38 -5.79 10.21
C PHE A 240 23.96 -7.07 10.95
N GLU A 241 24.84 -8.08 11.05
CA GLU A 241 24.54 -9.39 11.66
C GLU A 241 24.07 -9.32 13.13
N ASN A 242 24.34 -8.21 13.83
CA ASN A 242 23.86 -7.97 15.19
C ASN A 242 22.41 -7.44 15.26
N PHE A 243 21.79 -7.18 14.11
CA PHE A 243 20.40 -6.73 14.02
C PHE A 243 19.51 -7.87 13.54
N ASN A 244 18.19 -7.66 13.58
CA ASN A 244 17.26 -8.61 13.01
C ASN A 244 17.30 -8.53 11.47
N ILE A 245 17.75 -9.60 10.82
CA ILE A 245 17.93 -9.66 9.35
C ILE A 245 16.99 -10.69 8.76
N SER A 246 16.39 -10.33 7.63
CA SER A 246 15.71 -11.27 6.74
C SER A 246 16.40 -11.31 5.37
N GLU A 247 16.76 -12.51 4.92
CA GLU A 247 17.34 -12.79 3.60
C GLU A 247 16.30 -13.46 2.67
N LEU A 248 15.01 -13.36 2.97
CA LEU A 248 13.94 -14.00 2.21
C LEU A 248 13.80 -13.45 0.78
N ASP A 249 14.09 -12.15 0.59
CA ASP A 249 14.11 -11.48 -0.71
C ASP A 249 15.13 -10.35 -0.68
N GLY A 250 16.37 -10.63 -1.04
CA GLY A 250 17.49 -9.71 -0.84
C GLY A 250 17.91 -9.64 0.62
N VAL A 251 18.07 -8.43 1.18
CA VAL A 251 18.44 -8.23 2.59
C VAL A 251 17.60 -7.12 3.19
N LYS A 252 16.79 -7.47 4.18
CA LYS A 252 16.10 -6.50 5.03
C LYS A 252 16.73 -6.50 6.40
N VAL A 253 17.06 -5.32 6.92
CA VAL A 253 17.56 -5.11 8.27
C VAL A 253 16.52 -4.32 9.04
N ASP A 254 16.01 -4.89 10.14
CA ASP A 254 15.11 -4.23 11.07
C ASP A 254 15.89 -3.67 12.25
N PHE A 255 15.81 -2.35 12.44
CA PHE A 255 16.28 -1.62 13.62
C PHE A 255 15.15 -1.46 14.65
N GLU A 256 15.40 -0.79 15.75
CA GLU A 256 14.41 -0.62 16.82
C GLU A 256 13.10 0.05 16.31
N ASP A 257 13.20 1.16 15.56
CA ASP A 257 12.04 1.91 15.05
C ASP A 257 12.14 2.30 13.57
N SER A 258 12.98 1.61 12.82
CA SER A 258 13.19 1.78 11.38
C SER A 258 13.59 0.47 10.71
N TRP A 259 13.62 0.44 9.39
CA TRP A 259 14.17 -0.67 8.63
C TRP A 259 14.73 -0.20 7.28
N ILE A 260 15.61 -1.01 6.71
CA ILE A 260 16.08 -0.87 5.33
C ILE A 260 16.00 -2.20 4.60
N HIS A 261 15.56 -2.19 3.35
CA HIS A 261 15.44 -3.37 2.50
C HIS A 261 16.11 -3.13 1.16
N LEU A 262 17.05 -3.99 0.81
CA LEU A 262 17.77 -3.99 -0.46
C LEU A 262 17.47 -5.28 -1.20
N ARG A 263 17.01 -5.18 -2.42
CA ARG A 263 16.75 -6.33 -3.27
C ARG A 263 17.11 -6.08 -4.73
N LYS A 264 17.54 -7.12 -5.41
CA LYS A 264 17.75 -7.08 -6.86
C LYS A 264 16.43 -6.87 -7.59
N SER A 265 16.38 -6.03 -8.60
CA SER A 265 15.25 -5.98 -9.52
C SER A 265 15.28 -7.19 -10.46
N ASN A 266 14.11 -7.79 -10.71
CA ASN A 266 13.97 -8.90 -11.64
C ASN A 266 13.90 -8.44 -13.10
N THR A 267 13.61 -7.15 -13.34
CA THR A 267 13.34 -6.60 -14.67
C THR A 267 14.35 -5.57 -15.13
N GLU A 268 15.12 -4.98 -14.22
CA GLU A 268 16.04 -3.89 -14.49
C GLU A 268 17.40 -4.16 -13.83
N PRO A 269 18.53 -3.66 -14.37
CA PRO A 269 19.85 -3.79 -13.77
C PRO A 269 20.04 -2.81 -12.60
N ILE A 270 19.19 -2.92 -11.56
CA ILE A 270 19.20 -2.05 -10.39
C ILE A 270 19.08 -2.86 -9.10
N ILE A 271 19.51 -2.26 -7.99
CA ILE A 271 19.09 -2.63 -6.63
C ILE A 271 17.98 -1.67 -6.21
N ARG A 272 16.82 -2.21 -5.83
CA ARG A 272 15.78 -1.43 -5.16
C ARG A 272 16.16 -1.30 -3.69
N LEU A 273 16.14 -0.08 -3.19
CA LEU A 273 16.46 0.25 -1.81
C LEU A 273 15.31 1.03 -1.22
N TYR A 274 14.66 0.43 -0.22
CA TYR A 274 13.56 1.04 0.52
C TYR A 274 13.96 1.15 1.98
N ALA A 275 13.62 2.25 2.61
CA ALA A 275 13.83 2.44 4.04
C ALA A 275 12.66 3.19 4.65
N GLU A 276 12.31 2.85 5.87
CA GLU A 276 11.21 3.44 6.63
C GLU A 276 11.67 3.74 8.06
N GLY A 277 11.16 4.83 8.60
CA GLY A 277 11.36 5.25 9.98
C GLY A 277 10.32 6.27 10.40
N LYS A 278 10.46 6.84 11.59
CA LYS A 278 9.55 7.89 12.08
C LYS A 278 9.86 9.26 11.49
N GLU A 279 11.15 9.53 11.21
CA GLU A 279 11.63 10.81 10.73
C GLU A 279 12.41 10.64 9.41
N MET A 280 12.18 11.53 8.45
CA MET A 280 12.80 11.42 7.12
C MET A 280 14.33 11.58 7.17
N ASP A 281 14.85 12.47 8.02
CA ASP A 281 16.29 12.67 8.18
C ASP A 281 16.99 11.38 8.63
N HIS A 282 16.40 10.67 9.60
CA HIS A 282 16.90 9.37 10.04
C HIS A 282 16.87 8.31 8.92
N VAL A 283 15.79 8.29 8.13
CA VAL A 283 15.68 7.39 6.95
C VAL A 283 16.79 7.69 5.94
N ASP A 284 17.06 8.97 5.67
CA ASP A 284 18.11 9.38 4.74
C ASP A 284 19.52 9.04 5.28
N GLU A 285 19.76 9.12 6.59
CA GLU A 285 21.00 8.70 7.22
C GLU A 285 21.24 7.19 7.06
N ILE A 286 20.23 6.35 7.30
CA ILE A 286 20.32 4.89 7.11
C ILE A 286 20.66 4.58 5.65
N ILE A 287 19.98 5.21 4.69
CA ILE A 287 20.23 5.03 3.27
C ILE A 287 21.68 5.41 2.93
N LYS A 288 22.17 6.55 3.42
CA LYS A 288 23.56 7.00 3.22
C LYS A 288 24.54 5.99 3.80
N ALA A 289 24.35 5.56 5.05
CA ALA A 289 25.23 4.61 5.73
C ALA A 289 25.38 3.27 4.98
N VAL A 290 24.32 2.84 4.29
CA VAL A 290 24.34 1.62 3.47
C VAL A 290 24.92 1.89 2.08
N SER A 291 24.55 2.99 1.43
CA SER A 291 24.99 3.33 0.06
C SER A 291 26.48 3.66 -0.01
N TYR A 292 27.02 4.46 0.89
CA TYR A 292 28.43 4.86 0.88
C TYR A 292 29.40 3.72 1.18
N THR A 293 28.99 2.75 2.00
CA THR A 293 29.92 1.72 2.50
C THR A 293 30.10 0.55 1.53
N HIS A 294 29.22 0.36 0.54
CA HIS A 294 29.21 -0.87 -0.25
C HIS A 294 29.07 -0.67 -1.78
N LEU A 295 28.76 0.54 -2.22
CA LEU A 295 28.54 0.85 -3.63
C LEU A 295 29.69 1.64 -4.27
N THR A 296 30.54 2.24 -3.47
CA THR A 296 31.86 2.75 -3.89
C THR A 296 32.90 1.66 -3.67
N LEU A 297 32.84 0.58 -4.48
CA LEU A 297 33.98 -0.32 -4.57
C LEU A 297 35.05 0.36 -5.40
N PRO A 298 36.31 0.46 -4.91
CA PRO A 298 37.42 0.73 -5.78
C PRO A 298 37.53 -0.42 -6.80
N THR A 299 37.64 -0.05 -8.06
CA THR A 299 38.01 -0.92 -9.18
C THR A 299 39.22 -1.76 -8.87
#